data_e349b7e752b83231628e495e3ede57fd
#
_entry.id   e349b7e752b83231628e495e3ede57fd
#
_cell.length_a   1.000
_cell.length_b   1.000
_cell.length_c   1.000
_cell.angle_alpha   90.00
_cell.angle_beta   90.00
_cell.angle_gamma   90.00
#
_symmetry.space_group_name_H-M   'P 1'
#
loop_
_entity.id
_entity.type
_entity.pdbx_description
1 polymer ?
#
loop_
_entity_poly.entity_id
_entity_poly.type
_entity_poly.pdbx_seq_one_letter_code
_entity_poly.pdbx_strand_id
1 'polypeptide(L)'
;MQLEKKIVHLPEEKKRVLRQHLEQEETQISRESRKKITPADFESLNLIGRGAFGEVRLVRRKPQKNDTEPPKIYALKSMKKEMMVVKNQVGHVKAERDVLATADDNNRWLTLLHFSFQDETHLYMVMEFMPGGDLMSLLMREDTFSEEATKFFMAEAAQAISSVHALGYIHRDIKVCCYRI
;
A
#
# COMPACT_ATOMS: atom_id res chain seq x y z
N MET A 1 14.44 -7.37 26.92
CA MET A 1 14.08 -7.25 28.36
C MET A 1 13.02 -8.25 28.86
N GLN A 2 12.04 -8.69 28.08
CA GLN A 2 11.04 -9.70 28.52
C GLN A 2 11.59 -11.15 28.57
N LEU A 3 12.50 -11.51 27.70
CA LEU A 3 13.05 -12.88 27.63
C LEU A 3 13.96 -13.19 28.80
N GLU A 4 14.83 -12.26 29.20
CA GLU A 4 15.75 -12.43 30.32
C GLU A 4 14.99 -12.80 31.61
N LYS A 5 13.78 -12.24 31.81
CA LYS A 5 12.92 -12.58 32.97
C LYS A 5 12.37 -14.01 32.89
N LYS A 6 12.16 -14.55 31.68
CA LYS A 6 11.60 -15.91 31.48
C LYS A 6 12.65 -17.01 31.61
N ILE A 7 13.92 -16.72 31.37
CA ILE A 7 14.99 -17.71 31.36
C ILE A 7 15.82 -17.77 32.63
N VAL A 8 15.55 -16.88 33.60
CA VAL A 8 16.30 -16.79 34.89
C VAL A 8 16.45 -18.15 35.59
N HIS A 9 15.43 -19.01 35.52
CA HIS A 9 15.37 -20.29 36.23
C HIS A 9 16.00 -21.49 35.46
N LEU A 10 16.56 -21.26 34.26
CA LEU A 10 17.12 -22.34 33.46
C LEU A 10 18.61 -22.49 33.73
N PRO A 11 19.18 -23.72 33.54
CA PRO A 11 20.62 -23.94 33.60
C PRO A 11 21.35 -23.11 32.52
N GLU A 12 22.60 -22.66 32.83
CA GLU A 12 23.37 -21.76 31.98
C GLU A 12 23.57 -22.29 30.54
N GLU A 13 23.71 -23.60 30.40
CA GLU A 13 23.84 -24.25 29.10
C GLU A 13 22.57 -24.08 28.23
N LYS A 14 21.38 -24.22 28.83
CA LYS A 14 20.10 -23.99 28.15
C LYS A 14 19.86 -22.51 27.84
N LYS A 15 20.28 -21.60 28.72
CA LYS A 15 20.24 -20.16 28.47
C LYS A 15 21.10 -19.78 27.27
N ARG A 16 22.30 -20.37 27.17
CA ARG A 16 23.22 -20.14 26.04
C ARG A 16 22.62 -20.58 24.70
N VAL A 17 22.04 -21.78 24.66
CA VAL A 17 21.39 -22.30 23.45
C VAL A 17 20.22 -21.43 23.05
N LEU A 18 19.38 -21.00 24.01
CA LEU A 18 18.22 -20.16 23.74
C LEU A 18 18.62 -18.76 23.24
N ARG A 19 19.69 -18.16 23.80
CA ARG A 19 20.25 -16.90 23.32
C ARG A 19 20.79 -17.02 21.89
N GLN A 20 21.53 -18.09 21.60
CA GLN A 20 22.01 -18.33 20.23
C GLN A 20 20.89 -18.53 19.22
N HIS A 21 19.84 -19.23 19.59
CA HIS A 21 18.68 -19.42 18.71
C HIS A 21 17.97 -18.11 18.42
N LEU A 22 17.76 -17.28 19.43
CA LEU A 22 17.16 -15.95 19.27
C LEU A 22 18.02 -15.01 18.42
N GLU A 23 19.32 -15.00 18.65
CA GLU A 23 20.26 -14.19 17.87
C GLU A 23 20.28 -14.62 16.40
N GLN A 24 20.13 -15.92 16.13
CA GLN A 24 19.96 -16.44 14.77
C GLN A 24 18.61 -16.03 14.17
N GLU A 25 17.52 -16.12 14.92
CA GLU A 25 16.19 -15.68 14.47
C GLU A 25 16.16 -14.17 14.20
N GLU A 26 16.67 -13.34 15.12
CA GLU A 26 16.78 -11.89 14.94
C GLU A 26 17.66 -11.52 13.74
N THR A 27 18.75 -12.24 13.53
CA THR A 27 19.63 -12.05 12.37
C THR A 27 18.91 -12.42 11.08
N GLN A 28 18.15 -13.50 11.09
CA GLN A 28 17.37 -13.95 9.93
C GLN A 28 16.24 -12.93 9.60
N ILE A 29 15.47 -12.52 10.60
CA ILE A 29 14.42 -11.50 10.44
C ILE A 29 15.02 -10.19 9.93
N SER A 30 16.18 -9.79 10.46
CA SER A 30 16.89 -8.59 10.00
C SER A 30 17.40 -8.70 8.56
N ARG A 31 17.82 -9.88 8.13
CA ARG A 31 18.24 -10.15 6.73
C ARG A 31 17.03 -10.11 5.79
N GLU A 32 15.91 -10.69 6.20
CA GLU A 32 14.68 -10.71 5.42
C GLU A 32 14.06 -9.32 5.28
N SER A 33 14.05 -8.52 6.35
CA SER A 33 13.61 -7.11 6.31
C SER A 33 14.51 -6.20 5.48
N ARG A 34 15.77 -6.55 5.28
CA ARG A 34 16.71 -5.84 4.39
C ARG A 34 16.60 -6.25 2.92
N LYS A 35 15.88 -7.31 2.62
CA LYS A 35 15.65 -7.74 1.23
C LYS A 35 14.86 -6.65 0.52
N LYS A 36 15.49 -5.98 -0.45
CA LYS A 36 14.82 -4.96 -1.26
C LYS A 36 13.68 -5.61 -2.03
N ILE A 37 12.49 -5.09 -1.84
CA ILE A 37 11.33 -5.47 -2.64
C ILE A 37 11.53 -4.96 -4.07
N THR A 38 11.23 -5.80 -5.04
CA THR A 38 11.39 -5.53 -6.46
C THR A 38 10.11 -5.88 -7.23
N PRO A 39 9.93 -5.42 -8.48
CA PRO A 39 8.80 -5.84 -9.30
C PRO A 39 8.72 -7.37 -9.50
N ALA A 40 9.87 -8.07 -9.44
CA ALA A 40 9.94 -9.52 -9.61
C ALA A 40 9.29 -10.31 -8.44
N ASP A 41 9.09 -9.68 -7.29
CA ASP A 41 8.39 -10.28 -6.14
C ASP A 41 6.86 -10.33 -6.32
N PHE A 42 6.35 -9.73 -7.41
CA PHE A 42 4.93 -9.69 -7.75
C PHE A 42 4.66 -10.40 -9.08
N GLU A 43 3.57 -11.13 -9.12
CA GLU A 43 3.00 -11.72 -10.33
C GLU A 43 1.94 -10.77 -10.87
N SER A 44 2.12 -10.30 -12.11
CA SER A 44 1.14 -9.42 -12.77
C SER A 44 -0.04 -10.24 -13.28
N LEU A 45 -1.25 -9.88 -12.87
CA LEU A 45 -2.49 -10.54 -13.29
C LEU A 45 -3.16 -9.78 -14.43
N ASN A 46 -3.67 -8.58 -14.16
CA ASN A 46 -4.41 -7.78 -15.13
C ASN A 46 -4.00 -6.30 -15.09
N LEU A 47 -4.13 -5.62 -16.22
CA LEU A 47 -4.07 -4.17 -16.29
C LEU A 47 -5.44 -3.60 -15.86
N ILE A 48 -5.46 -2.75 -14.84
CA ILE A 48 -6.69 -2.16 -14.27
C ILE A 48 -6.78 -0.65 -14.48
N GLY A 49 -5.70 0.00 -14.94
CA GLY A 49 -5.73 1.43 -15.23
C GLY A 49 -4.48 1.88 -16.00
N ARG A 50 -4.64 2.92 -16.82
CA ARG A 50 -3.55 3.64 -17.46
C ARG A 50 -3.67 5.13 -17.15
N GLY A 51 -2.57 5.73 -16.73
CA GLY A 51 -2.48 7.17 -16.46
C GLY A 51 -1.42 7.84 -17.32
N ALA A 52 -1.30 9.14 -17.16
CA ALA A 52 -0.37 9.99 -17.91
C ALA A 52 1.12 9.65 -17.66
N PHE A 53 1.44 8.96 -16.57
CA PHE A 53 2.81 8.68 -16.12
C PHE A 53 3.13 7.18 -16.10
N GLY A 54 2.14 6.32 -16.28
CA GLY A 54 2.33 4.87 -16.19
C GLY A 54 1.04 4.09 -16.14
N GLU A 55 1.08 2.95 -15.50
CA GLU A 55 -0.04 2.02 -15.45
C GLU A 55 -0.28 1.47 -14.03
N VAL A 56 -1.50 1.01 -13.80
CA VAL A 56 -1.90 0.31 -12.57
C VAL A 56 -2.27 -1.12 -12.95
N ARG A 57 -1.61 -2.08 -12.30
CA ARG A 57 -1.84 -3.51 -12.52
C ARG A 57 -2.35 -4.18 -11.27
N LEU A 58 -3.27 -5.11 -11.45
CA LEU A 58 -3.60 -6.09 -10.44
C LEU A 58 -2.45 -7.06 -10.32
N VAL A 59 -1.91 -7.22 -9.11
CA VAL A 59 -0.77 -8.09 -8.87
C VAL A 59 -1.00 -8.96 -7.65
N ARG A 60 -0.37 -10.13 -7.66
CA ARG A 60 -0.30 -11.05 -6.53
C ARG A 60 1.13 -11.10 -6.02
N ARG A 61 1.32 -10.96 -4.71
CA ARG A 61 2.64 -11.18 -4.12
C ARG A 61 2.99 -12.66 -4.22
N LYS A 62 4.20 -12.96 -4.70
CA LYS A 62 4.70 -14.33 -4.75
C LYS A 62 4.93 -14.85 -3.33
N PRO A 63 4.53 -16.08 -3.01
CA PRO A 63 4.72 -16.63 -1.67
C PRO A 63 6.21 -16.66 -1.31
N GLN A 64 6.54 -16.25 -0.10
CA GLN A 64 7.86 -16.41 0.48
C GLN A 64 7.91 -17.72 1.29
N LYS A 65 9.12 -18.23 1.54
CA LYS A 65 9.32 -19.56 2.18
C LYS A 65 8.60 -19.74 3.52
N ASN A 66 8.26 -18.66 4.21
CA ASN A 66 7.63 -18.67 5.53
C ASN A 66 6.20 -18.09 5.54
N ASP A 67 5.63 -17.77 4.36
CA ASP A 67 4.27 -17.23 4.29
C ASP A 67 3.25 -18.33 4.60
N THR A 68 2.56 -18.21 5.73
CA THR A 68 1.42 -19.07 6.11
C THR A 68 0.08 -18.46 5.68
N GLU A 69 0.07 -17.18 5.27
CA GLU A 69 -1.12 -16.48 4.82
C GLU A 69 -1.42 -16.74 3.33
N PRO A 70 -2.71 -16.73 2.94
CA PRO A 70 -3.09 -16.81 1.55
C PRO A 70 -2.49 -15.62 0.76
N PRO A 71 -2.17 -15.81 -0.53
CA PRO A 71 -1.56 -14.78 -1.35
C PRO A 71 -2.48 -13.56 -1.47
N LYS A 72 -2.03 -12.42 -0.96
CA LYS A 72 -2.76 -11.15 -1.04
C LYS A 72 -2.66 -10.54 -2.44
N ILE A 73 -3.75 -9.93 -2.88
CA ILE A 73 -3.85 -9.22 -4.15
C ILE A 73 -3.73 -7.72 -3.90
N TYR A 74 -2.99 -7.03 -4.77
CA TYR A 74 -2.70 -5.60 -4.65
C TYR A 74 -2.90 -4.88 -5.96
N ALA A 75 -3.03 -3.56 -5.88
CA ALA A 75 -2.92 -2.65 -7.01
C ALA A 75 -1.48 -2.09 -7.06
N LEU A 76 -0.73 -2.43 -8.09
CA LEU A 76 0.64 -1.93 -8.32
C LEU A 76 0.58 -0.78 -9.33
N LYS A 77 0.84 0.43 -8.87
CA LYS A 77 1.01 1.62 -9.70
C LYS A 77 2.48 1.77 -10.07
N SER A 78 2.80 1.65 -11.37
CA SER A 78 4.15 1.87 -11.91
C SER A 78 4.19 3.19 -12.68
N MET A 79 5.22 3.99 -12.45
CA MET A 79 5.36 5.34 -13.02
C MET A 79 6.76 5.53 -13.58
N LYS A 80 6.87 5.96 -14.84
CA LYS A 80 8.16 6.23 -15.50
C LYS A 80 8.80 7.50 -14.95
N LYS A 81 10.03 7.41 -14.45
CA LYS A 81 10.78 8.55 -13.89
C LYS A 81 10.99 9.67 -14.92
N GLU A 82 11.33 9.30 -16.14
CA GLU A 82 11.50 10.23 -17.26
C GLU A 82 10.26 11.11 -17.47
N MET A 83 9.08 10.50 -17.52
CA MET A 83 7.81 11.23 -17.73
C MET A 83 7.49 12.18 -16.57
N MET A 84 7.86 11.82 -15.34
CA MET A 84 7.66 12.68 -14.18
C MET A 84 8.59 13.91 -14.21
N VAL A 85 9.83 13.73 -14.65
CA VAL A 85 10.78 14.84 -14.80
C VAL A 85 10.31 15.80 -15.91
N VAL A 86 10.01 15.26 -17.10
CA VAL A 86 9.54 16.06 -18.25
C VAL A 86 8.28 16.87 -17.91
N LYS A 87 7.35 16.30 -17.15
CA LYS A 87 6.09 16.96 -16.76
C LYS A 87 6.16 17.69 -15.42
N ASN A 88 7.35 17.82 -14.83
CA ASN A 88 7.58 18.47 -13.52
C ASN A 88 6.66 17.95 -12.39
N GLN A 89 6.46 16.63 -12.32
CA GLN A 89 5.52 16.00 -11.39
C GLN A 89 6.19 15.28 -10.21
N VAL A 90 7.50 15.35 -10.10
CA VAL A 90 8.28 14.67 -9.05
C VAL A 90 7.80 15.04 -7.65
N GLY A 91 7.51 16.32 -7.41
CA GLY A 91 7.00 16.81 -6.13
C GLY A 91 5.61 16.24 -5.80
N HIS A 92 4.73 16.17 -6.79
CA HIS A 92 3.36 15.63 -6.61
C HIS A 92 3.37 14.13 -6.28
N VAL A 93 4.20 13.35 -6.97
CA VAL A 93 4.31 11.91 -6.71
C VAL A 93 4.92 11.62 -5.33
N LYS A 94 5.90 12.45 -4.89
CA LYS A 94 6.42 12.34 -3.52
C LYS A 94 5.34 12.67 -2.50
N ALA A 95 4.59 13.75 -2.68
CA ALA A 95 3.49 14.12 -1.79
C ALA A 95 2.40 13.04 -1.74
N GLU A 96 2.01 12.46 -2.89
CA GLU A 96 1.07 11.34 -2.96
C GLU A 96 1.57 10.16 -2.12
N ARG A 97 2.82 9.72 -2.31
CA ARG A 97 3.41 8.65 -1.52
C ARG A 97 3.42 8.97 -0.02
N ASP A 98 3.81 10.18 0.35
CA ASP A 98 3.95 10.57 1.75
C ASP A 98 2.59 10.62 2.46
N VAL A 99 1.53 11.11 1.79
CA VAL A 99 0.14 11.05 2.28
C VAL A 99 -0.29 9.60 2.49
N LEU A 100 -0.11 8.74 1.48
CA LEU A 100 -0.49 7.32 1.57
C LEU A 100 0.33 6.56 2.62
N ALA A 101 1.59 6.94 2.84
CA ALA A 101 2.44 6.34 3.86
C ALA A 101 2.07 6.76 5.30
N THR A 102 1.33 7.86 5.47
CA THR A 102 0.80 8.28 6.78
C THR A 102 -0.55 7.65 7.10
N ALA A 103 -1.20 7.03 6.10
CA ALA A 103 -2.41 6.26 6.33
C ALA A 103 -2.07 5.02 7.15
N ASP A 104 -2.72 4.86 8.29
CA ASP A 104 -2.67 3.68 9.13
C ASP A 104 -3.98 2.88 8.99
N ASP A 105 -4.04 1.71 9.61
CA ASP A 105 -5.23 0.84 9.61
C ASP A 105 -6.48 1.51 10.22
N ASN A 106 -6.32 2.63 10.93
CA ASN A 106 -7.41 3.42 11.51
C ASN A 106 -7.97 4.45 10.52
N ASN A 107 -7.20 4.82 9.50
CA ASN A 107 -7.64 5.78 8.48
C ASN A 107 -8.26 5.06 7.29
N ARG A 108 -9.52 4.71 7.40
CA ARG A 108 -10.32 4.03 6.37
C ARG A 108 -10.64 4.88 5.13
N TRP A 109 -10.24 6.16 5.11
CA TRP A 109 -10.56 7.11 4.04
C TRP A 109 -9.45 7.24 3.00
N LEU A 110 -8.28 6.69 3.28
CA LEU A 110 -7.15 6.66 2.37
C LEU A 110 -6.80 5.22 2.00
N THR A 111 -6.45 5.02 0.74
CA THR A 111 -5.95 3.74 0.25
C THR A 111 -4.68 3.36 0.99
N LEU A 112 -4.60 2.18 1.55
CA LEU A 112 -3.43 1.71 2.29
C LEU A 112 -2.26 1.44 1.33
N LEU A 113 -1.11 2.06 1.61
CA LEU A 113 0.14 1.83 0.90
C LEU A 113 0.95 0.72 1.60
N HIS A 114 1.01 -0.46 1.01
CA HIS A 114 1.75 -1.60 1.57
C HIS A 114 3.25 -1.52 1.31
N PHE A 115 3.65 -1.12 0.09
CA PHE A 115 5.05 -1.01 -0.29
C PHE A 115 5.27 0.15 -1.26
N SER A 116 6.45 0.76 -1.18
CA SER A 116 6.91 1.75 -2.14
C SER A 116 8.39 1.50 -2.41
N PHE A 117 8.75 1.34 -3.68
CA PHE A 117 10.11 1.06 -4.11
C PHE A 117 10.37 1.61 -5.52
N GLN A 118 11.61 1.50 -5.99
CA GLN A 118 12.02 2.01 -7.29
C GLN A 118 13.12 1.16 -7.91
N ASP A 119 13.18 1.19 -9.24
CA ASP A 119 14.32 0.73 -10.02
C ASP A 119 14.98 1.91 -10.76
N GLU A 120 15.81 1.63 -11.76
CA GLU A 120 16.49 2.67 -12.55
C GLU A 120 15.51 3.55 -13.33
N THR A 121 14.41 2.99 -13.81
CA THR A 121 13.48 3.60 -14.77
C THR A 121 12.13 3.97 -14.18
N HIS A 122 11.68 3.28 -13.13
CA HIS A 122 10.34 3.43 -12.59
C HIS A 122 10.31 3.65 -11.06
N LEU A 123 9.23 4.31 -10.63
CA LEU A 123 8.74 4.28 -9.24
C LEU A 123 7.54 3.36 -9.15
N TYR A 124 7.41 2.67 -8.03
CA TYR A 124 6.35 1.70 -7.76
C TYR A 124 5.67 2.00 -6.43
N MET A 125 4.34 1.98 -6.44
CA MET A 125 3.51 2.00 -5.24
C MET A 125 2.58 0.78 -5.26
N VAL A 126 2.65 -0.05 -4.23
CA VAL A 126 1.80 -1.23 -4.04
C VAL A 126 0.76 -0.89 -2.99
N MET A 127 -0.47 -0.79 -3.42
CA MET A 127 -1.61 -0.36 -2.63
C MET A 127 -2.60 -1.50 -2.47
N GLU A 128 -3.49 -1.38 -1.49
CA GLU A 128 -4.63 -2.29 -1.41
C GLU A 128 -5.46 -2.24 -2.70
N PHE A 129 -6.03 -3.39 -3.04
CA PHE A 129 -6.94 -3.50 -4.19
C PHE A 129 -8.39 -3.46 -3.72
N MET A 130 -9.16 -2.55 -4.27
CA MET A 130 -10.59 -2.40 -4.02
C MET A 130 -11.37 -3.00 -5.19
N PRO A 131 -12.06 -4.14 -4.99
CA PRO A 131 -12.68 -4.90 -6.08
C PRO A 131 -13.97 -4.29 -6.62
N GLY A 132 -14.60 -3.39 -5.88
CA GLY A 132 -15.87 -2.75 -6.28
C GLY A 132 -15.75 -1.80 -7.48
N GLY A 133 -14.52 -1.45 -7.89
CA GLY A 133 -14.27 -0.50 -8.97
C GLY A 133 -14.27 0.94 -8.50
N ASP A 134 -14.71 1.85 -9.34
CA ASP A 134 -14.83 3.28 -9.03
C ASP A 134 -16.26 3.78 -9.20
N LEU A 135 -16.58 4.89 -8.54
CA LEU A 135 -17.91 5.46 -8.52
C LEU A 135 -18.39 5.91 -9.91
N MET A 136 -17.45 6.27 -10.82
CA MET A 136 -17.81 6.61 -12.20
C MET A 136 -18.32 5.39 -12.96
N SER A 137 -17.63 4.25 -12.80
CA SER A 137 -18.04 2.97 -13.39
C SER A 137 -19.40 2.52 -12.84
N LEU A 138 -19.63 2.73 -11.55
CA LEU A 138 -20.95 2.47 -10.94
C LEU A 138 -22.02 3.37 -11.52
N LEU A 139 -21.78 4.67 -11.63
CA LEU A 139 -22.71 5.63 -12.21
C LEU A 139 -23.04 5.29 -13.66
N MET A 140 -22.06 4.89 -14.46
CA MET A 140 -22.27 4.46 -15.86
C MET A 140 -23.13 3.21 -15.97
N ARG A 141 -23.11 2.32 -14.97
CA ARG A 141 -23.92 1.10 -14.94
C ARG A 141 -25.35 1.37 -14.46
N GLU A 142 -25.50 2.23 -13.46
CA GLU A 142 -26.80 2.52 -12.84
C GLU A 142 -27.54 3.69 -13.53
N ASP A 143 -26.86 4.40 -14.45
CA ASP A 143 -27.31 5.62 -15.14
C ASP A 143 -27.51 6.82 -14.20
N THR A 144 -28.25 6.65 -13.13
CA THR A 144 -28.50 7.65 -12.09
C THR A 144 -28.45 7.04 -10.69
N PHE A 145 -28.11 7.86 -9.70
CA PHE A 145 -28.22 7.45 -8.29
C PHE A 145 -29.49 8.02 -7.66
N SER A 146 -30.05 7.26 -6.73
CA SER A 146 -31.10 7.80 -5.85
C SER A 146 -30.54 8.95 -4.99
N GLU A 147 -31.44 9.81 -4.50
CA GLU A 147 -31.04 10.90 -3.59
C GLU A 147 -30.32 10.37 -2.34
N GLU A 148 -30.77 9.25 -1.79
CA GLU A 148 -30.16 8.61 -0.62
C GLU A 148 -28.75 8.09 -0.92
N ALA A 149 -28.55 7.41 -2.04
CA ALA A 149 -27.23 6.94 -2.48
C ALA A 149 -26.28 8.12 -2.74
N THR A 150 -26.80 9.19 -3.38
CA THR A 150 -26.01 10.41 -3.63
C THR A 150 -25.58 11.07 -2.32
N LYS A 151 -26.49 11.21 -1.33
CA LYS A 151 -26.16 11.75 -0.01
C LYS A 151 -25.08 10.91 0.68
N PHE A 152 -25.19 9.59 0.61
CA PHE A 152 -24.20 8.68 1.19
C PHE A 152 -22.80 8.87 0.57
N PHE A 153 -22.70 8.81 -0.77
CA PHE A 153 -21.41 9.00 -1.45
C PHE A 153 -20.82 10.38 -1.23
N MET A 154 -21.65 11.42 -1.20
CA MET A 154 -21.19 12.79 -0.93
C MET A 154 -20.69 12.97 0.51
N ALA A 155 -21.34 12.33 1.48
CA ALA A 155 -20.90 12.36 2.88
C ALA A 155 -19.54 11.65 3.06
N GLU A 156 -19.37 10.48 2.46
CA GLU A 156 -18.10 9.75 2.45
C GLU A 156 -16.99 10.55 1.75
N ALA A 157 -17.31 11.17 0.61
CA ALA A 157 -16.40 12.05 -0.10
C ALA A 157 -15.93 13.22 0.76
N ALA A 158 -16.84 13.89 1.44
CA ALA A 158 -16.52 15.00 2.34
C ALA A 158 -15.62 14.54 3.50
N GLN A 159 -15.91 13.36 4.06
CA GLN A 159 -15.11 12.80 5.14
C GLN A 159 -13.70 12.40 4.67
N ALA A 160 -13.58 11.81 3.48
CA ALA A 160 -12.28 11.49 2.87
C ALA A 160 -11.44 12.75 2.62
N ILE A 161 -12.05 13.81 2.08
CA ILE A 161 -11.39 15.10 1.89
C ILE A 161 -10.93 15.70 3.23
N SER A 162 -11.80 15.67 4.23
CA SER A 162 -11.47 16.14 5.59
C SER A 162 -10.28 15.38 6.18
N SER A 163 -10.22 14.08 5.97
CA SER A 163 -9.09 13.24 6.41
C SER A 163 -7.75 13.67 5.74
N VAL A 164 -7.75 13.97 4.44
CA VAL A 164 -6.58 14.48 3.73
C VAL A 164 -6.17 15.86 4.25
N HIS A 165 -7.14 16.73 4.51
CA HIS A 165 -6.89 18.08 5.08
C HIS A 165 -6.31 18.00 6.49
N ALA A 166 -6.76 17.07 7.32
CA ALA A 166 -6.22 16.85 8.66
C ALA A 166 -4.73 16.43 8.65
N LEU A 167 -4.27 15.80 7.56
CA LEU A 167 -2.85 15.50 7.34
C LEU A 167 -2.04 16.69 6.77
N GLY A 168 -2.67 17.85 6.57
CA GLY A 168 -2.03 19.05 6.04
C GLY A 168 -1.89 19.09 4.51
N TYR A 169 -2.63 18.24 3.78
CA TYR A 169 -2.58 18.16 2.33
C TYR A 169 -3.89 18.62 1.68
N ILE A 170 -3.81 19.05 0.42
CA ILE A 170 -4.96 19.38 -0.43
C ILE A 170 -4.90 18.51 -1.68
N HIS A 171 -5.97 17.80 -2.01
CA HIS A 171 -6.02 16.85 -3.13
C HIS A 171 -5.91 17.52 -4.51
N ARG A 172 -6.58 18.65 -4.74
CA ARG A 172 -6.57 19.51 -5.95
C ARG A 172 -7.18 18.93 -7.23
N ASP A 173 -7.52 17.63 -7.27
CA ASP A 173 -8.08 16.96 -8.46
C ASP A 173 -9.14 15.94 -8.04
N ILE A 174 -10.15 16.39 -7.29
CA ILE A 174 -11.28 15.55 -6.88
C ILE A 174 -12.21 15.33 -8.05
N LYS A 175 -12.48 14.07 -8.36
CA LYS A 175 -13.40 13.66 -9.42
C LYS A 175 -14.02 12.29 -9.11
N VAL A 176 -15.15 11.96 -9.73
CA VAL A 176 -15.95 10.75 -9.44
C VAL A 176 -15.12 9.45 -9.57
N CYS A 177 -14.19 9.39 -10.52
CA CYS A 177 -13.29 8.23 -10.67
C CYS A 177 -12.20 8.11 -9.59
N CYS A 178 -12.05 9.08 -8.69
CA CYS A 178 -11.13 8.98 -7.56
C CYS A 178 -11.68 8.12 -6.41
N TYR A 179 -13.00 7.93 -6.36
CA TYR A 179 -13.65 7.13 -5.32
C TYR A 179 -13.63 5.66 -5.71
N ARG A 180 -13.01 4.84 -4.88
CA ARG A 180 -13.01 3.38 -5.00
C ARG A 180 -14.07 2.78 -4.08
N ILE A 181 -14.74 1.75 -4.57
CA ILE A 181 -15.84 1.06 -3.88
C ILE A 181 -15.37 -0.35 -3.47
#